data_02cbf9f237bc7b577e1a36425050ee7b
#
_entry.id   02cbf9f237bc7b577e1a36425050ee7b
#
_cell.length_a   1.000
_cell.length_b   1.000
_cell.length_c   1.000
_cell.angle_alpha   90.00
_cell.angle_beta   90.00
_cell.angle_gamma   90.00
#
_symmetry.space_group_name_H-M   'P 1'
#
loop_
_entity.id
_entity.type
_entity.pdbx_description
1 polymer ?
#
loop_
_entity_poly.entity_id
_entity_poly.type
_entity_poly.pdbx_seq_one_letter_code
_entity_poly.pdbx_strand_id
1 'polypeptide(L)'
;MKEKNYGTSKWGLMYLMGCATILLVNIAAQNVLLHRMPSVFFCCIIVAWTYTVSERILHKRIRFYLVLGGIALASLFVLRECRWVFFENNTSLSNFLLYAFYVPIFVVSVCILGASLCIDRPEEIKNDRYVWVFWVVAAILTAVVLSNDNHHMFMFISDEGKRYHRILYYLIVLYEIALVSISFFITMKRCSLSVVKKRWYIPVSAACVGVLLLVIYFIAGGSPSIGGKKLYYIQEVYALLFIGFLEGCIQIGLIPANYGYTDFFEKADVEAWIEDGDHTIVYETGKNREKTPLYKGRKVQLKEMPIRGGTVHWVQDLTHVYELRDEISAAIDRLSEENTLIKYENEIKSRNAEISARSRLYENIARVTQPQAEKLKEYIGLAETDKENERKWIAFGTVICACIKRRANLELLGYEKDLIPFQELQISINEVNDCLKKCGFKVVTWTIPEKEIPTAVAGQIFSQFEQAVMQLLADGR
;
A
#
# COMPACT_ATOMS: atom_id res chain seq x y z
N MET A 1 -17.72 18.68 6.15
CA MET A 1 -17.35 17.75 7.23
C MET A 1 -16.76 18.60 8.36
N LYS A 2 -17.54 18.90 9.41
CA LYS A 2 -17.06 19.66 10.58
C LYS A 2 -16.04 18.78 11.31
N GLU A 3 -14.82 19.29 11.43
CA GLU A 3 -13.80 18.69 12.30
C GLU A 3 -14.42 18.52 13.71
N LYS A 4 -14.79 17.30 14.06
CA LYS A 4 -15.10 16.96 15.46
C LYS A 4 -13.80 17.17 16.24
N ASN A 5 -13.75 18.24 17.04
CA ASN A 5 -12.79 18.37 18.12
C ASN A 5 -12.84 17.09 18.96
N TYR A 6 -11.90 16.18 18.72
CA TYR A 6 -11.57 15.17 19.70
C TYR A 6 -11.13 15.93 20.94
N GLY A 7 -11.99 15.94 21.96
CA GLY A 7 -11.73 16.65 23.19
C GLY A 7 -10.32 16.34 23.66
N THR A 8 -9.51 17.38 23.79
CA THR A 8 -8.23 17.29 24.50
C THR A 8 -8.52 16.54 25.78
N SER A 9 -7.83 15.42 26.00
CA SER A 9 -8.05 14.63 27.21
C SER A 9 -8.02 15.57 28.42
N LYS A 10 -9.13 15.71 29.11
CA LYS A 10 -9.25 16.55 30.30
C LYS A 10 -8.17 16.24 31.34
N TRP A 11 -7.70 15.00 31.34
CA TRP A 11 -6.64 14.49 32.20
C TRP A 11 -5.28 15.13 31.94
N GLY A 12 -4.83 15.22 30.69
CA GLY A 12 -3.53 15.83 30.37
C GLY A 12 -3.49 17.31 30.71
N LEU A 13 -4.57 18.04 30.43
CA LEU A 13 -4.69 19.44 30.85
C LEU A 13 -4.68 19.58 32.36
N MET A 14 -5.40 18.70 33.08
CA MET A 14 -5.45 18.69 34.53
C MET A 14 -4.05 18.47 35.16
N TYR A 15 -3.27 17.53 34.64
CA TYR A 15 -1.90 17.28 35.14
C TYR A 15 -0.99 18.47 34.88
N LEU A 16 -1.01 19.06 33.67
CA LEU A 16 -0.21 20.22 33.35
C LEU A 16 -0.60 21.45 34.19
N MET A 17 -1.87 21.69 34.38
CA MET A 17 -2.37 22.73 35.30
C MET A 17 -1.94 22.46 36.73
N GLY A 18 -2.02 21.22 37.21
CA GLY A 18 -1.55 20.82 38.54
C GLY A 18 -0.06 21.13 38.71
N CYS A 19 0.77 20.74 37.74
CA CYS A 19 2.20 21.05 37.78
C CYS A 19 2.49 22.55 37.77
N ALA A 20 1.79 23.32 36.93
CA ALA A 20 1.93 24.78 36.87
C ALA A 20 1.52 25.44 38.21
N THR A 21 0.42 24.99 38.82
CA THR A 21 -0.05 25.48 40.10
C THR A 21 1.00 25.23 41.19
N ILE A 22 1.62 24.04 41.23
CA ILE A 22 2.65 23.70 42.21
C ILE A 22 3.89 24.57 42.02
N LEU A 23 4.32 24.85 40.78
CA LEU A 23 5.43 25.78 40.51
C LEU A 23 5.10 27.18 41.00
N LEU A 24 3.87 27.66 40.83
CA LEU A 24 3.44 28.95 41.36
C LEU A 24 3.44 28.96 42.91
N VAL A 25 2.98 27.89 43.56
CA VAL A 25 3.05 27.72 45.01
C VAL A 25 4.50 27.72 45.49
N ASN A 26 5.43 27.11 44.77
CA ASN A 26 6.85 27.09 45.09
C ASN A 26 7.44 28.52 45.12
N ILE A 27 7.03 29.35 44.17
CA ILE A 27 7.45 30.77 44.09
C ILE A 27 6.83 31.58 45.23
N ALA A 28 5.57 31.31 45.57
CA ALA A 28 4.82 32.04 46.61
C ALA A 28 5.20 31.63 48.06
N ALA A 29 5.70 30.40 48.25
CA ALA A 29 5.97 29.85 49.59
C ALA A 29 7.09 30.61 50.28
N GLN A 30 6.79 31.21 51.44
CA GLN A 30 7.74 31.98 52.22
C GLN A 30 8.30 31.23 53.42
N ASN A 31 7.61 30.21 53.94
CA ASN A 31 7.95 29.44 55.13
C ASN A 31 8.60 28.10 54.81
N VAL A 32 9.52 27.62 55.67
CA VAL A 32 10.29 26.37 55.50
C VAL A 32 9.35 25.16 55.30
N LEU A 33 8.23 25.12 56.01
CA LEU A 33 7.23 24.04 55.88
C LEU A 33 6.51 24.07 54.51
N LEU A 34 6.10 25.24 54.06
CA LEU A 34 5.48 25.45 52.75
C LEU A 34 6.44 25.20 51.59
N HIS A 35 7.74 25.37 51.82
CA HIS A 35 8.76 25.15 50.79
C HIS A 35 8.93 23.67 50.41
N ARG A 36 8.53 22.74 51.27
CA ARG A 36 8.55 21.28 51.02
C ARG A 36 7.28 20.75 50.42
N MET A 37 6.17 21.44 50.58
CA MET A 37 4.84 21.03 50.04
C MET A 37 4.84 20.74 48.53
N PRO A 38 5.56 21.52 47.67
CA PRO A 38 5.60 21.25 46.22
C PRO A 38 6.07 19.85 45.88
N SER A 39 7.10 19.32 46.55
CA SER A 39 7.60 17.97 46.30
C SER A 39 6.56 16.88 46.58
N VAL A 40 5.80 17.05 47.69
CA VAL A 40 4.74 16.11 48.05
C VAL A 40 3.62 16.16 47.03
N PHE A 41 3.21 17.35 46.61
CA PHE A 41 2.19 17.49 45.55
C PHE A 41 2.62 16.93 44.22
N PHE A 42 3.90 17.13 43.79
CA PHE A 42 4.44 16.51 42.58
C PHE A 42 4.41 14.98 42.70
N CYS A 43 4.80 14.43 43.85
CA CYS A 43 4.75 12.99 44.09
C CYS A 43 3.31 12.47 43.94
N CYS A 44 2.32 13.15 44.56
CA CYS A 44 0.91 12.79 44.44
C CYS A 44 0.40 12.84 43.00
N ILE A 45 0.78 13.88 42.24
CA ILE A 45 0.43 14.00 40.80
C ILE A 45 1.04 12.86 40.00
N ILE A 46 2.32 12.53 40.21
CA ILE A 46 3.00 11.44 39.51
C ILE A 46 2.31 10.10 39.82
N VAL A 47 1.99 9.84 41.07
CA VAL A 47 1.29 8.61 41.47
C VAL A 47 -0.10 8.54 40.84
N ALA A 48 -0.87 9.63 40.88
CA ALA A 48 -2.18 9.70 40.26
C ALA A 48 -2.10 9.52 38.74
N TRP A 49 -1.11 10.15 38.09
CA TRP A 49 -0.87 9.96 36.67
C TRP A 49 -0.51 8.50 36.34
N THR A 50 0.41 7.90 37.11
CA THR A 50 0.83 6.51 36.96
C THR A 50 -0.35 5.55 37.08
N TYR A 51 -1.23 5.77 38.07
CA TYR A 51 -2.45 5.01 38.25
C TYR A 51 -3.38 5.15 37.04
N THR A 52 -3.67 6.38 36.60
CA THR A 52 -4.54 6.59 35.44
C THR A 52 -3.93 5.99 34.13
N VAL A 53 -2.62 5.99 33.96
CA VAL A 53 -1.95 5.34 32.84
C VAL A 53 -2.10 3.83 32.91
N SER A 54 -2.02 3.23 34.10
CA SER A 54 -2.19 1.78 34.28
C SER A 54 -3.58 1.29 33.83
N GLU A 55 -4.61 2.11 34.02
CA GLU A 55 -5.98 1.81 33.59
C GLU A 55 -6.26 2.14 32.12
N ARG A 56 -5.68 3.26 31.62
CA ARG A 56 -5.99 3.77 30.29
C ARG A 56 -5.24 3.08 29.16
N ILE A 57 -3.99 2.64 29.37
CA ILE A 57 -3.14 2.15 28.29
C ILE A 57 -3.46 0.69 27.98
N LEU A 58 -3.86 0.44 26.73
CA LEU A 58 -4.21 -0.90 26.25
C LEU A 58 -2.98 -1.78 26.02
N HIS A 59 -1.92 -1.23 25.42
CA HIS A 59 -0.72 -1.97 25.08
C HIS A 59 0.10 -2.35 26.32
N LYS A 60 0.16 -3.65 26.67
CA LYS A 60 0.78 -4.17 27.91
C LYS A 60 2.21 -3.73 28.14
N ARG A 61 3.06 -3.75 27.10
CA ARG A 61 4.49 -3.41 27.22
C ARG A 61 4.68 -1.91 27.41
N ILE A 62 3.95 -1.08 26.65
CA ILE A 62 3.99 0.37 26.84
C ILE A 62 3.53 0.69 28.24
N ARG A 63 2.40 0.11 28.68
CA ARG A 63 1.88 0.27 30.04
C ARG A 63 2.93 -0.09 31.09
N PHE A 64 3.63 -1.22 30.93
CA PHE A 64 4.70 -1.64 31.85
C PHE A 64 5.80 -0.56 31.96
N TYR A 65 6.32 -0.06 30.82
CA TYR A 65 7.35 0.97 30.83
C TYR A 65 6.87 2.30 31.41
N LEU A 66 5.64 2.73 31.11
CA LEU A 66 5.10 3.97 31.64
C LEU A 66 4.87 3.88 33.15
N VAL A 67 4.32 2.78 33.64
CA VAL A 67 4.07 2.57 35.06
C VAL A 67 5.39 2.46 35.82
N LEU A 68 6.35 1.69 35.32
CA LEU A 68 7.66 1.54 35.94
C LEU A 68 8.41 2.89 35.98
N GLY A 69 8.37 3.64 34.87
CA GLY A 69 8.96 5.00 34.82
C GLY A 69 8.28 5.98 35.76
N GLY A 70 6.95 5.91 35.90
CA GLY A 70 6.19 6.72 36.86
C GLY A 70 6.55 6.39 38.33
N ILE A 71 6.67 5.10 38.67
CA ILE A 71 7.10 4.66 39.99
C ILE A 71 8.54 5.14 40.28
N ALA A 72 9.43 4.98 39.31
CA ALA A 72 10.80 5.46 39.44
C ALA A 72 10.85 6.98 39.64
N LEU A 73 10.04 7.73 38.91
CA LEU A 73 9.97 9.17 39.06
C LEU A 73 9.40 9.60 40.41
N ALA A 74 8.36 8.92 40.91
CA ALA A 74 7.83 9.15 42.25
C ALA A 74 8.88 8.86 43.34
N SER A 75 9.68 7.78 43.20
CA SER A 75 10.74 7.43 44.13
C SER A 75 11.84 8.49 44.20
N LEU A 76 12.10 9.24 43.09
CA LEU A 76 13.02 10.36 43.09
C LEU A 76 12.63 11.48 44.06
N PHE A 77 11.32 11.80 44.15
CA PHE A 77 10.81 12.79 45.10
C PHE A 77 10.85 12.26 46.53
N VAL A 78 10.52 10.98 46.73
CA VAL A 78 10.61 10.35 48.05
C VAL A 78 12.05 10.35 48.56
N LEU A 79 13.04 9.95 47.72
CA LEU A 79 14.45 9.98 48.08
C LEU A 79 14.92 11.40 48.47
N ARG A 80 14.44 12.40 47.71
CA ARG A 80 14.75 13.81 48.02
C ARG A 80 14.26 14.21 49.42
N GLU A 81 12.98 13.93 49.71
CA GLU A 81 12.41 14.29 51.00
C GLU A 81 13.06 13.49 52.15
N CYS A 82 13.31 12.19 51.97
CA CYS A 82 14.04 11.37 52.91
C CYS A 82 15.44 11.98 53.25
N ARG A 83 16.15 12.42 52.25
CA ARG A 83 17.47 13.03 52.44
C ARG A 83 17.41 14.27 53.31
N TRP A 84 16.46 15.17 53.06
CA TRP A 84 16.35 16.46 53.76
C TRP A 84 15.62 16.39 55.09
N VAL A 85 14.67 15.44 55.27
CA VAL A 85 13.90 15.34 56.52
C VAL A 85 14.60 14.48 57.53
N PHE A 86 15.14 13.33 57.15
CA PHE A 86 15.64 12.34 58.09
C PHE A 86 17.16 12.32 58.22
N PHE A 87 17.88 12.77 57.19
CA PHE A 87 19.34 12.56 57.10
C PHE A 87 20.14 13.84 56.86
N GLU A 88 19.56 15.02 57.14
CA GLU A 88 20.24 16.31 56.99
C GLU A 88 21.53 16.37 57.80
N ASN A 89 21.51 15.84 59.01
CA ASN A 89 22.61 15.87 59.97
C ASN A 89 23.58 14.69 59.81
N ASN A 90 23.25 13.67 58.98
CA ASN A 90 24.15 12.51 58.72
C ASN A 90 24.81 12.65 57.38
N THR A 91 26.05 13.15 57.36
CA THR A 91 26.76 13.48 56.12
C THR A 91 26.94 12.25 55.21
N SER A 92 27.31 11.08 55.74
CA SER A 92 27.57 9.89 54.97
C SER A 92 26.29 9.39 54.29
N LEU A 93 25.19 9.25 55.03
CA LEU A 93 23.92 8.76 54.53
C LEU A 93 23.27 9.77 53.57
N SER A 94 23.41 11.08 53.87
CA SER A 94 22.98 12.17 53.02
C SER A 94 23.71 12.13 51.62
N ASN A 95 24.99 11.81 51.59
CA ASN A 95 25.77 11.67 50.39
C ASN A 95 25.37 10.39 49.63
N PHE A 96 25.16 9.27 50.30
CA PHE A 96 24.66 8.06 49.69
C PHE A 96 23.27 8.27 49.02
N LEU A 97 22.35 8.96 49.72
CA LEU A 97 21.05 9.30 49.13
C LEU A 97 21.16 10.23 47.92
N LEU A 98 22.19 11.11 47.88
CA LEU A 98 22.50 11.94 46.71
C LEU A 98 22.87 11.08 45.49
N TYR A 99 23.65 10.03 45.69
CA TYR A 99 24.02 9.09 44.64
C TYR A 99 22.79 8.23 44.23
N ALA A 100 21.99 7.86 45.18
CA ALA A 100 20.77 7.09 44.95
C ALA A 100 19.74 7.80 44.04
N PHE A 101 19.79 9.13 43.90
CA PHE A 101 18.95 9.88 42.94
C PHE A 101 19.18 9.47 41.49
N TYR A 102 20.35 8.95 41.12
CA TYR A 102 20.65 8.53 39.76
C TYR A 102 19.97 7.22 39.39
N VAL A 103 19.63 6.36 40.35
CA VAL A 103 18.94 5.08 40.12
C VAL A 103 17.61 5.31 39.40
N PRO A 104 16.66 6.12 39.94
CA PRO A 104 15.43 6.42 39.24
C PRO A 104 15.65 7.09 37.88
N ILE A 105 16.64 7.95 37.73
CA ILE A 105 16.95 8.63 36.46
C ILE A 105 17.29 7.59 35.39
N PHE A 106 18.21 6.65 35.65
CA PHE A 106 18.55 5.56 34.76
C PHE A 106 17.34 4.72 34.37
N VAL A 107 16.49 4.36 35.35
CA VAL A 107 15.27 3.60 35.12
C VAL A 107 14.30 4.36 34.20
N VAL A 108 14.08 5.65 34.44
CA VAL A 108 13.19 6.49 33.64
C VAL A 108 13.65 6.55 32.17
N SER A 109 14.94 6.76 31.94
CA SER A 109 15.50 6.87 30.59
C SER A 109 15.38 5.57 29.81
N VAL A 110 15.63 4.41 30.45
CA VAL A 110 15.45 3.10 29.82
C VAL A 110 13.95 2.82 29.57
N CYS A 111 13.06 3.26 30.47
CA CYS A 111 11.61 3.13 30.28
C CYS A 111 11.12 3.97 29.08
N ILE A 112 11.61 5.19 28.91
CA ILE A 112 11.27 6.03 27.73
C ILE A 112 11.72 5.33 26.44
N LEU A 113 12.93 4.77 26.40
CA LEU A 113 13.43 4.03 25.26
C LEU A 113 12.56 2.80 24.98
N GLY A 114 12.27 1.99 25.99
CA GLY A 114 11.43 0.81 25.86
C GLY A 114 10.03 1.14 25.35
N ALA A 115 9.41 2.17 25.89
CA ALA A 115 8.12 2.67 25.43
C ALA A 115 8.18 3.12 23.96
N SER A 116 9.19 3.94 23.59
CA SER A 116 9.34 4.46 22.23
C SER A 116 9.51 3.37 21.17
N LEU A 117 10.17 2.27 21.50
CA LEU A 117 10.35 1.11 20.62
C LEU A 117 9.06 0.30 20.41
N CYS A 118 8.13 0.35 21.37
CA CYS A 118 6.85 -0.34 21.30
C CYS A 118 5.73 0.49 20.67
N ILE A 119 5.89 1.81 20.53
CA ILE A 119 4.90 2.69 19.92
C ILE A 119 4.64 2.27 18.48
N ASP A 120 3.34 2.29 18.06
CA ASP A 120 2.88 1.95 16.70
C ASP A 120 3.32 0.53 16.25
N ARG A 121 3.36 -0.42 17.19
CA ARG A 121 3.67 -1.82 16.91
C ARG A 121 2.69 -2.77 17.61
N PRO A 122 2.32 -3.90 16.95
CA PRO A 122 1.51 -4.92 17.58
C PRO A 122 2.19 -5.53 18.83
N GLU A 123 1.43 -5.94 19.82
CA GLU A 123 1.96 -6.57 21.05
C GLU A 123 2.75 -7.86 20.80
N GLU A 124 2.44 -8.57 19.71
CA GLU A 124 3.06 -9.84 19.31
C GLU A 124 4.53 -9.66 18.90
N ILE A 125 4.88 -8.48 18.37
CA ILE A 125 6.23 -8.19 17.89
C ILE A 125 7.08 -7.69 19.07
N LYS A 126 8.08 -8.47 19.46
CA LYS A 126 9.04 -8.13 20.53
C LYS A 126 10.11 -7.15 20.03
N ASN A 127 9.73 -5.91 19.76
CA ASN A 127 10.67 -4.88 19.33
C ASN A 127 11.60 -4.36 20.42
N ASP A 128 11.22 -4.56 21.67
CA ASP A 128 11.95 -4.13 22.86
C ASP A 128 12.97 -5.16 23.36
N ARG A 129 13.18 -6.25 22.61
CA ARG A 129 14.08 -7.35 23.06
C ARG A 129 15.52 -6.91 23.34
N TYR A 130 15.96 -5.81 22.71
CA TYR A 130 17.31 -5.28 22.95
C TYR A 130 17.36 -4.30 24.12
N VAL A 131 16.25 -3.89 24.70
CA VAL A 131 16.19 -2.96 25.83
C VAL A 131 16.90 -3.54 27.07
N TRP A 132 16.95 -4.88 27.20
CA TRP A 132 17.66 -5.55 28.28
C TRP A 132 19.15 -5.14 28.36
N VAL A 133 19.79 -4.84 27.23
CA VAL A 133 21.19 -4.38 27.20
C VAL A 133 21.31 -3.05 27.95
N PHE A 134 20.35 -2.14 27.73
CA PHE A 134 20.34 -0.84 28.42
C PHE A 134 20.00 -1.01 29.91
N TRP A 135 19.23 -2.02 30.30
CA TRP A 135 19.01 -2.38 31.70
C TRP A 135 20.29 -2.86 32.37
N VAL A 136 21.09 -3.66 31.70
CA VAL A 136 22.42 -4.08 32.20
C VAL A 136 23.35 -2.90 32.35
N VAL A 137 23.40 -2.01 31.35
CA VAL A 137 24.20 -0.76 31.44
C VAL A 137 23.74 0.12 32.61
N ALA A 138 22.42 0.32 32.76
CA ALA A 138 21.84 1.07 33.87
C ALA A 138 22.20 0.46 35.23
N ALA A 139 22.21 -0.89 35.36
CA ALA A 139 22.58 -1.58 36.58
C ALA A 139 24.10 -1.39 36.89
N ILE A 140 24.97 -1.46 35.89
CA ILE A 140 26.38 -1.23 36.03
C ILE A 140 26.65 0.24 36.45
N LEU A 141 26.04 1.21 35.77
CA LEU A 141 26.16 2.62 36.09
C LEU A 141 25.65 2.92 37.52
N THR A 142 24.53 2.30 37.89
CA THR A 142 24.00 2.39 39.28
C THR A 142 25.02 1.88 40.29
N ALA A 143 25.59 0.72 40.09
CA ALA A 143 26.62 0.16 40.99
C ALA A 143 27.82 1.08 41.11
N VAL A 144 28.32 1.62 40.00
CA VAL A 144 29.46 2.55 39.98
C VAL A 144 29.13 3.87 40.69
N VAL A 145 27.95 4.44 40.48
CA VAL A 145 27.54 5.70 41.13
C VAL A 145 27.31 5.52 42.63
N LEU A 146 26.68 4.40 43.05
CA LEU A 146 26.47 4.13 44.47
C LEU A 146 27.75 3.83 45.23
N SER A 147 28.78 3.26 44.55
CA SER A 147 30.11 3.02 45.14
C SER A 147 31.05 4.23 45.08
N ASN A 148 30.53 5.43 44.75
CA ASN A 148 31.36 6.62 44.54
C ASN A 148 32.26 7.01 45.76
N ASP A 149 31.84 6.74 46.97
CA ASP A 149 32.62 7.00 48.17
C ASP A 149 33.95 6.22 48.20
N ASN A 150 34.06 5.12 47.46
CA ASN A 150 35.30 4.33 47.39
C ASN A 150 36.31 4.83 46.35
N HIS A 151 35.81 5.44 45.26
CA HIS A 151 36.69 5.80 44.12
C HIS A 151 36.64 7.26 43.71
N HIS A 152 35.66 8.05 44.18
CA HIS A 152 35.45 9.48 43.89
C HIS A 152 35.53 9.88 42.39
N MET A 153 35.24 8.93 41.46
CA MET A 153 35.31 9.19 40.02
C MET A 153 34.10 9.93 39.48
N PHE A 154 32.95 9.81 40.16
CA PHE A 154 31.71 10.44 39.76
C PHE A 154 31.60 11.86 40.32
N MET A 155 31.76 12.01 41.64
CA MET A 155 31.65 13.30 42.33
C MET A 155 32.59 13.29 43.55
N PHE A 156 33.24 14.42 43.78
CA PHE A 156 34.00 14.68 45.01
C PHE A 156 33.26 15.76 45.80
N ILE A 157 33.02 15.51 47.08
CA ILE A 157 32.37 16.44 48.00
C ILE A 157 33.47 16.91 48.94
N SER A 158 33.79 18.24 48.94
CA SER A 158 34.73 18.84 49.85
C SER A 158 34.16 18.87 51.29
N ASP A 159 35.04 18.98 52.28
CA ASP A 159 34.68 19.16 53.69
C ASP A 159 33.77 20.38 53.91
N GLU A 160 33.86 21.38 53.06
CA GLU A 160 32.98 22.55 53.03
C GLU A 160 31.61 22.27 52.37
N GLY A 161 31.32 21.03 51.99
CA GLY A 161 30.06 20.66 51.34
C GLY A 161 29.96 21.09 49.85
N LYS A 162 31.03 21.61 49.25
CA LYS A 162 31.08 21.95 47.83
C LYS A 162 31.22 20.68 46.98
N ARG A 163 30.47 20.58 45.89
CA ARG A 163 30.44 19.43 45.00
C ARG A 163 31.25 19.71 43.75
N TYR A 164 32.20 18.82 43.46
CA TYR A 164 33.00 18.86 42.24
C TYR A 164 32.67 17.65 41.35
N HIS A 165 32.12 17.90 40.17
CA HIS A 165 31.85 16.86 39.22
C HIS A 165 33.12 16.37 38.54
N ARG A 166 33.26 15.03 38.39
CA ARG A 166 34.37 14.38 37.72
C ARG A 166 33.98 13.90 36.36
N ILE A 167 34.91 13.35 35.58
CA ILE A 167 34.73 12.91 34.20
C ILE A 167 33.54 11.94 34.06
N LEU A 168 33.37 10.99 34.98
CA LEU A 168 32.29 10.02 34.95
C LEU A 168 30.89 10.67 35.01
N TYR A 169 30.74 11.76 35.76
CA TYR A 169 29.50 12.53 35.77
C TYR A 169 29.12 13.03 34.38
N TYR A 170 30.06 13.61 33.64
CA TYR A 170 29.80 14.14 32.30
C TYR A 170 29.52 13.03 31.29
N LEU A 171 30.19 11.88 31.42
CA LEU A 171 29.90 10.69 30.58
C LEU A 171 28.52 10.16 30.83
N ILE A 172 28.05 10.09 32.09
CA ILE A 172 26.70 9.70 32.46
C ILE A 172 25.65 10.67 31.88
N VAL A 173 25.89 11.98 32.06
CA VAL A 173 24.99 13.01 31.51
C VAL A 173 24.88 12.89 29.97
N LEU A 174 26.01 12.67 29.29
CA LEU A 174 26.05 12.48 27.84
C LEU A 174 25.28 11.23 27.44
N TYR A 175 25.45 10.12 28.17
CA TYR A 175 24.70 8.87 27.94
C TYR A 175 23.17 9.08 28.10
N GLU A 176 22.74 9.77 29.15
CA GLU A 176 21.32 10.09 29.38
C GLU A 176 20.72 10.97 28.28
N ILE A 177 21.42 12.00 27.87
CA ILE A 177 21.04 12.90 26.79
C ILE A 177 20.91 12.09 25.48
N ALA A 178 21.87 11.21 25.19
CA ALA A 178 21.85 10.38 24.00
C ALA A 178 20.63 9.43 24.00
N LEU A 179 20.36 8.76 25.13
CA LEU A 179 19.23 7.83 25.29
C LEU A 179 17.87 8.54 25.09
N VAL A 180 17.67 9.66 25.74
CA VAL A 180 16.45 10.46 25.62
C VAL A 180 16.28 11.00 24.20
N SER A 181 17.38 11.48 23.58
CA SER A 181 17.36 11.99 22.20
C SER A 181 17.03 10.90 21.18
N ILE A 182 17.59 9.70 21.34
CA ILE A 182 17.28 8.54 20.49
C ILE A 182 15.79 8.16 20.64
N SER A 183 15.30 8.11 21.88
CA SER A 183 13.92 7.78 22.18
C SER A 183 12.95 8.81 21.58
N PHE A 184 13.28 10.09 21.69
CA PHE A 184 12.52 11.17 21.06
C PHE A 184 12.50 11.05 19.54
N PHE A 185 13.66 10.81 18.92
CA PHE A 185 13.76 10.64 17.47
C PHE A 185 12.92 9.44 16.96
N ILE A 186 13.02 8.29 17.66
CA ILE A 186 12.20 7.10 17.32
C ILE A 186 10.71 7.44 17.40
N THR A 187 10.28 8.10 18.47
CA THR A 187 8.89 8.50 18.67
C THR A 187 8.40 9.45 17.57
N MET A 188 9.22 10.46 17.23
CA MET A 188 8.88 11.43 16.18
C MET A 188 8.83 10.79 14.80
N LYS A 189 9.75 9.89 14.48
CA LYS A 189 9.71 9.13 13.22
C LYS A 189 8.41 8.33 13.09
N ARG A 190 7.94 7.72 14.18
CA ARG A 190 6.68 6.99 14.19
C ARG A 190 5.46 7.91 14.10
N CYS A 191 5.51 9.06 14.74
CA CYS A 191 4.48 10.08 14.62
C CYS A 191 4.28 10.54 13.17
N SER A 192 5.35 10.65 12.39
CA SER A 192 5.29 11.09 10.99
C SER A 192 4.66 10.05 10.05
N LEU A 193 4.66 8.77 10.42
CA LEU A 193 4.11 7.64 9.64
C LEU A 193 2.64 7.36 9.95
N SER A 194 2.10 7.88 11.05
CA SER A 194 0.73 7.64 11.49
C SER A 194 -0.25 8.69 10.96
N VAL A 195 -1.56 8.32 11.01
CA VAL A 195 -2.68 9.23 10.68
C VAL A 195 -2.67 10.51 11.55
N VAL A 196 -1.87 10.54 12.62
CA VAL A 196 -1.79 11.58 13.64
C VAL A 196 -0.86 12.74 13.24
N LYS A 197 -0.28 12.71 12.04
CA LYS A 197 0.71 13.69 11.51
C LYS A 197 0.31 15.17 11.73
N LYS A 198 -0.97 15.49 11.82
CA LYS A 198 -1.43 16.88 12.00
C LYS A 198 -1.18 17.48 13.41
N ARG A 199 -0.94 16.65 14.44
CA ARG A 199 -0.85 17.10 15.86
C ARG A 199 0.50 16.82 16.52
N TRP A 200 1.52 16.49 15.75
CA TRP A 200 2.87 16.17 16.23
C TRP A 200 3.50 17.27 17.11
N TYR A 201 3.04 18.52 16.95
CA TYR A 201 3.54 19.66 17.71
C TYR A 201 3.25 19.58 19.21
N ILE A 202 2.25 18.80 19.65
CA ILE A 202 1.86 18.68 21.06
C ILE A 202 2.99 18.03 21.91
N PRO A 203 3.44 16.78 21.62
CA PRO A 203 4.56 16.19 22.37
C PRO A 203 5.86 16.95 22.16
N VAL A 204 6.07 17.53 20.99
CA VAL A 204 7.27 18.33 20.70
C VAL A 204 7.30 19.61 21.53
N SER A 205 6.18 20.33 21.67
CA SER A 205 6.13 21.54 22.52
C SER A 205 6.42 21.21 23.98
N ALA A 206 5.89 20.10 24.51
CA ALA A 206 6.20 19.65 25.86
C ALA A 206 7.70 19.34 26.05
N ALA A 207 8.30 18.65 25.08
CA ALA A 207 9.74 18.37 25.08
C ALA A 207 10.59 19.66 25.00
N CYS A 208 10.22 20.60 24.13
CA CYS A 208 10.93 21.88 23.99
C CYS A 208 10.90 22.71 25.28
N VAL A 209 9.74 22.77 25.95
CA VAL A 209 9.62 23.47 27.24
C VAL A 209 10.49 22.79 28.29
N GLY A 210 10.47 21.45 28.39
CA GLY A 210 11.33 20.72 29.32
C GLY A 210 12.83 20.94 29.08
N VAL A 211 13.25 20.88 27.81
CA VAL A 211 14.66 21.15 27.42
C VAL A 211 15.06 22.59 27.73
N LEU A 212 14.19 23.56 27.47
CA LEU A 212 14.43 24.96 27.81
C LEU A 212 14.67 25.14 29.31
N LEU A 213 13.84 24.53 30.17
CA LEU A 213 14.00 24.57 31.61
C LEU A 213 15.33 23.90 32.08
N LEU A 214 15.71 22.78 31.44
CA LEU A 214 16.98 22.13 31.69
C LEU A 214 18.17 23.03 31.31
N VAL A 215 18.13 23.68 30.15
CA VAL A 215 19.18 24.60 29.71
C VAL A 215 19.34 25.77 30.70
N ILE A 216 18.23 26.37 31.16
CA ILE A 216 18.23 27.43 32.17
C ILE A 216 18.84 26.92 33.48
N TYR A 217 18.51 25.67 33.90
CA TYR A 217 19.11 25.08 35.10
C TYR A 217 20.61 24.92 35.00
N PHE A 218 21.16 24.47 33.89
CA PHE A 218 22.59 24.32 33.68
C PHE A 218 23.33 25.67 33.57
N ILE A 219 22.75 26.66 32.89
CA ILE A 219 23.33 28.02 32.79
C ILE A 219 23.35 28.68 34.16
N ALA A 220 22.32 28.49 34.99
CA ALA A 220 22.28 29.01 36.34
C ALA A 220 23.22 28.29 37.34
N GLY A 221 23.90 27.23 36.89
CA GLY A 221 24.77 26.42 37.77
C GLY A 221 23.99 25.63 38.85
N GLY A 222 22.70 25.42 38.67
CA GLY A 222 21.80 24.74 39.57
C GLY A 222 20.37 25.29 39.51
N SER A 223 19.61 25.13 40.61
CA SER A 223 18.24 25.65 40.68
C SER A 223 18.22 27.18 40.53
N PRO A 224 17.60 27.71 39.45
CA PRO A 224 17.54 29.16 39.24
C PRO A 224 16.77 29.80 40.38
N SER A 225 17.22 30.98 40.81
CA SER A 225 16.65 31.71 41.95
C SER A 225 16.39 33.17 41.59
N ILE A 226 15.24 33.70 42.05
CA ILE A 226 14.89 35.11 41.95
C ILE A 226 14.62 35.62 43.39
N GLY A 227 15.33 36.68 43.79
CA GLY A 227 15.16 37.24 45.13
C GLY A 227 15.53 36.26 46.26
N GLY A 228 16.52 35.38 46.03
CA GLY A 228 16.93 34.36 47.00
C GLY A 228 16.03 33.12 47.09
N LYS A 229 14.90 33.06 46.34
CA LYS A 229 13.98 31.92 46.27
C LYS A 229 14.26 31.07 45.02
N LYS A 230 14.34 29.75 45.21
CA LYS A 230 14.51 28.80 44.11
C LYS A 230 13.20 28.66 43.36
N LEU A 231 13.25 28.84 42.03
CA LEU A 231 12.07 28.76 41.17
C LEU A 231 11.60 27.32 40.96
N TYR A 232 12.54 26.43 40.66
CA TYR A 232 12.29 25.02 40.47
C TYR A 232 13.51 24.17 40.72
N TYR A 233 13.30 22.89 40.91
CA TYR A 233 14.35 21.89 41.05
C TYR A 233 14.41 20.99 39.83
N ILE A 234 15.54 20.36 39.58
CA ILE A 234 15.77 19.52 38.41
C ILE A 234 14.80 18.34 38.35
N GLN A 235 14.41 17.78 39.50
CA GLN A 235 13.44 16.67 39.58
C GLN A 235 12.06 17.06 39.03
N GLU A 236 11.65 18.31 39.27
CA GLU A 236 10.37 18.85 38.77
C GLU A 236 10.38 18.98 37.25
N VAL A 237 11.53 19.36 36.69
CA VAL A 237 11.73 19.43 35.23
C VAL A 237 11.70 18.03 34.60
N TYR A 238 12.33 17.05 35.23
CA TYR A 238 12.24 15.65 34.77
C TYR A 238 10.81 15.14 34.80
N ALA A 239 10.05 15.45 35.85
CA ALA A 239 8.64 15.06 35.95
C ALA A 239 7.79 15.70 34.85
N LEU A 240 7.94 17.01 34.63
CA LEU A 240 7.24 17.74 33.57
C LEU A 240 7.58 17.21 32.19
N LEU A 241 8.85 16.94 31.92
CA LEU A 241 9.30 16.45 30.64
C LEU A 241 8.78 15.05 30.37
N PHE A 242 8.87 14.14 31.34
CA PHE A 242 8.40 12.76 31.24
C PHE A 242 6.88 12.70 31.06
N ILE A 243 6.13 13.32 31.96
CA ILE A 243 4.67 13.32 31.93
C ILE A 243 4.16 14.11 30.71
N GLY A 244 4.68 15.30 30.46
CA GLY A 244 4.24 16.16 29.38
C GLY A 244 4.46 15.55 28.00
N PHE A 245 5.62 14.94 27.77
CA PHE A 245 5.92 14.27 26.52
C PHE A 245 5.05 13.04 26.30
N LEU A 246 4.98 12.13 27.28
CA LEU A 246 4.23 10.89 27.16
C LEU A 246 2.72 11.13 27.11
N GLU A 247 2.20 12.03 27.95
CA GLU A 247 0.78 12.41 27.88
C GLU A 247 0.45 13.07 26.53
N GLY A 248 1.37 13.89 26.00
CA GLY A 248 1.25 14.41 24.62
C GLY A 248 1.12 13.31 23.60
N CYS A 249 1.93 12.25 23.68
CA CYS A 249 1.84 11.08 22.80
C CYS A 249 0.52 10.31 22.96
N ILE A 250 0.01 10.22 24.18
CA ILE A 250 -1.29 9.60 24.46
C ILE A 250 -2.43 10.44 23.86
N GLN A 251 -2.40 11.76 24.04
CA GLN A 251 -3.46 12.66 23.57
C GLN A 251 -3.60 12.70 22.04
N ILE A 252 -2.48 12.61 21.33
CA ILE A 252 -2.52 12.55 19.87
C ILE A 252 -2.90 11.17 19.33
N GLY A 253 -3.07 10.15 20.21
CA GLY A 253 -3.43 8.79 19.83
C GLY A 253 -2.24 7.96 19.32
N LEU A 254 -0.99 8.42 19.51
CA LEU A 254 0.21 7.67 19.16
C LEU A 254 0.41 6.48 20.10
N ILE A 255 0.04 6.65 21.37
CA ILE A 255 -0.09 5.57 22.37
C ILE A 255 -1.56 5.27 22.52
N PRO A 256 -2.03 4.07 22.11
CA PRO A 256 -3.46 3.72 22.20
C PRO A 256 -3.93 3.69 23.65
N ALA A 257 -4.92 4.50 23.93
CA ALA A 257 -5.51 4.63 25.25
C ALA A 257 -7.04 4.47 25.19
N ASN A 258 -7.60 3.90 26.23
CA ASN A 258 -9.02 3.72 26.36
C ASN A 258 -9.71 5.05 26.76
N TYR A 259 -10.21 5.77 25.75
CA TYR A 259 -10.98 6.99 25.97
C TYR A 259 -12.41 6.82 25.43
N GLY A 260 -13.38 6.84 26.33
CA GLY A 260 -14.79 7.04 25.95
C GLY A 260 -15.38 5.93 25.09
N TYR A 261 -15.05 4.66 25.36
CA TYR A 261 -15.71 3.54 24.66
C TYR A 261 -17.22 3.56 24.85
N THR A 262 -17.70 3.96 26.01
CA THR A 262 -19.14 4.10 26.27
C THR A 262 -19.78 5.09 25.30
N ASP A 263 -19.21 6.29 25.17
CA ASP A 263 -19.68 7.31 24.23
C ASP A 263 -19.55 6.86 22.76
N PHE A 264 -18.53 6.04 22.47
CA PHE A 264 -18.33 5.46 21.14
C PHE A 264 -19.42 4.45 20.82
N PHE A 265 -19.67 3.51 21.74
CA PHE A 265 -20.73 2.50 21.57
C PHE A 265 -22.11 3.11 21.49
N GLU A 266 -22.42 4.13 22.31
CA GLU A 266 -23.70 4.83 22.24
C GLU A 266 -23.94 5.56 20.91
N LYS A 267 -22.89 6.07 20.28
CA LYS A 267 -22.95 6.84 19.02
C LYS A 267 -22.61 6.05 17.79
N ALA A 268 -22.17 4.80 17.93
CA ALA A 268 -21.81 3.95 16.81
C ALA A 268 -23.06 3.54 16.02
N ASP A 269 -22.99 3.66 14.70
CA ASP A 269 -24.04 3.21 13.80
C ASP A 269 -24.01 1.70 13.52
N VAL A 270 -22.99 1.02 14.01
CA VAL A 270 -22.81 -0.43 13.90
C VAL A 270 -23.46 -1.11 15.08
N GLU A 271 -24.27 -2.13 14.83
CA GLU A 271 -24.80 -2.97 15.90
C GLU A 271 -23.70 -3.89 16.42
N ALA A 272 -23.21 -3.60 17.63
CA ALA A 272 -22.14 -4.37 18.26
C ALA A 272 -22.34 -4.40 19.78
N TRP A 273 -21.86 -5.47 20.41
CA TRP A 273 -21.82 -5.59 21.87
C TRP A 273 -20.57 -6.35 22.31
N ILE A 274 -20.17 -6.12 23.55
CA ILE A 274 -19.05 -6.80 24.20
C ILE A 274 -19.57 -7.57 25.37
N GLU A 275 -19.29 -8.87 25.40
CA GLU A 275 -19.54 -9.75 26.53
C GLU A 275 -18.25 -10.02 27.29
N ASP A 276 -18.32 -10.08 28.60
CA ASP A 276 -17.22 -10.52 29.46
C ASP A 276 -17.10 -12.06 29.51
N GLY A 277 -16.15 -12.57 30.33
CA GLY A 277 -15.94 -14.01 30.48
C GLY A 277 -17.12 -14.77 31.12
N ASP A 278 -18.06 -14.04 31.73
CA ASP A 278 -19.29 -14.59 32.38
C ASP A 278 -20.51 -14.41 31.46
N HIS A 279 -20.32 -14.06 30.18
CA HIS A 279 -21.36 -13.80 29.18
C HIS A 279 -22.30 -12.64 29.55
N THR A 280 -21.84 -11.69 30.39
CA THR A 280 -22.60 -10.47 30.67
C THR A 280 -22.21 -9.38 29.66
N ILE A 281 -23.22 -8.66 29.15
CA ILE A 281 -22.99 -7.56 28.19
C ILE A 281 -22.45 -6.36 28.98
N VAL A 282 -21.20 -5.99 28.69
CA VAL A 282 -20.50 -4.85 29.31
C VAL A 282 -20.72 -3.56 28.51
N TYR A 283 -20.72 -3.66 27.20
CA TYR A 283 -20.96 -2.53 26.31
C TYR A 283 -21.89 -2.97 25.18
N GLU A 284 -22.84 -2.10 24.83
CA GLU A 284 -23.83 -2.34 23.78
C GLU A 284 -24.10 -1.03 23.03
N THR A 285 -24.24 -1.12 21.71
CA THR A 285 -24.62 0.05 20.90
C THR A 285 -26.10 0.36 21.08
N GLY A 286 -26.48 1.65 21.08
CA GLY A 286 -27.84 2.10 21.36
C GLY A 286 -28.95 1.55 20.44
N LYS A 287 -28.59 0.90 19.34
CA LYS A 287 -29.53 0.28 18.38
C LYS A 287 -30.03 -1.11 18.79
N ASN A 288 -29.38 -1.75 19.77
CA ASN A 288 -29.71 -3.11 20.17
C ASN A 288 -30.78 -3.21 21.27
N ARG A 289 -31.39 -2.08 21.65
CA ARG A 289 -32.42 -2.03 22.73
C ARG A 289 -33.71 -2.80 22.44
N GLU A 290 -33.94 -3.16 21.16
CA GLU A 290 -35.08 -4.01 20.79
C GLU A 290 -34.55 -5.30 20.14
N LYS A 291 -34.43 -6.37 20.93
CA LYS A 291 -34.24 -7.75 20.46
C LYS A 291 -35.43 -8.22 19.62
N THR A 292 -35.75 -7.52 18.55
CA THR A 292 -36.89 -7.84 17.69
C THR A 292 -36.45 -7.86 16.23
N PRO A 293 -37.10 -8.60 15.37
CA PRO A 293 -36.59 -9.07 14.08
C PRO A 293 -36.47 -7.95 13.04
N LEU A 294 -35.59 -6.98 13.28
CA LEU A 294 -35.19 -5.97 12.30
C LEU A 294 -34.53 -6.58 11.04
N TYR A 295 -34.27 -7.90 11.09
CA TYR A 295 -33.56 -8.60 10.01
C TYR A 295 -34.49 -9.27 9.00
N LYS A 296 -35.84 -9.11 9.11
CA LYS A 296 -36.75 -9.64 8.11
C LYS A 296 -36.45 -8.99 6.75
N GLY A 297 -35.79 -9.75 5.88
CA GLY A 297 -35.44 -9.32 4.52
C GLY A 297 -34.03 -8.77 4.33
N ARG A 298 -33.23 -8.61 5.38
CA ARG A 298 -31.81 -8.22 5.27
C ARG A 298 -30.89 -9.43 5.36
N LYS A 299 -29.87 -9.47 4.52
CA LYS A 299 -28.82 -10.48 4.59
C LYS A 299 -27.73 -10.00 5.56
N VAL A 300 -27.84 -10.40 6.82
CA VAL A 300 -26.91 -10.02 7.89
C VAL A 300 -26.05 -11.20 8.31
N GLN A 301 -24.80 -10.92 8.69
CA GLN A 301 -23.88 -11.89 9.25
C GLN A 301 -23.43 -11.42 10.63
N LEU A 302 -23.65 -12.27 11.65
CA LEU A 302 -23.07 -12.08 12.96
C LEU A 302 -21.60 -12.48 12.91
N LYS A 303 -20.71 -11.59 13.37
CA LYS A 303 -19.29 -11.85 13.55
C LYS A 303 -18.91 -11.72 15.00
N GLU A 304 -17.98 -12.55 15.43
CA GLU A 304 -17.45 -12.54 16.78
C GLU A 304 -15.92 -12.57 16.76
N MET A 305 -15.32 -11.92 17.74
CA MET A 305 -13.87 -11.91 17.92
C MET A 305 -13.55 -11.95 19.41
N PRO A 306 -12.75 -12.93 19.86
CA PRO A 306 -12.32 -13.00 21.23
C PRO A 306 -11.38 -11.83 21.55
N ILE A 307 -11.61 -11.17 22.66
CA ILE A 307 -10.79 -10.11 23.22
C ILE A 307 -10.32 -10.49 24.62
N ARG A 308 -9.35 -9.75 25.15
CA ARG A 308 -8.91 -10.01 26.51
C ARG A 308 -9.99 -9.63 27.51
N GLY A 309 -10.56 -10.64 28.18
CA GLY A 309 -11.61 -10.47 29.17
C GLY A 309 -13.03 -10.66 28.63
N GLY A 310 -13.18 -11.08 27.34
CA GLY A 310 -14.51 -11.32 26.78
C GLY A 310 -14.52 -11.54 25.28
N THR A 311 -15.67 -11.31 24.66
CA THR A 311 -15.88 -11.46 23.21
C THR A 311 -16.61 -10.24 22.69
N VAL A 312 -16.14 -9.71 21.55
CA VAL A 312 -16.84 -8.67 20.78
C VAL A 312 -17.72 -9.35 19.75
N HIS A 313 -18.99 -8.95 19.70
CA HIS A 313 -19.93 -9.36 18.67
C HIS A 313 -20.35 -8.13 17.87
N TRP A 314 -20.47 -8.28 16.54
CA TRP A 314 -21.03 -7.23 15.68
C TRP A 314 -21.83 -7.82 14.53
N VAL A 315 -22.84 -7.08 14.11
CA VAL A 315 -23.68 -7.42 12.98
C VAL A 315 -23.21 -6.68 11.74
N GLN A 316 -22.90 -7.44 10.70
CA GLN A 316 -22.54 -6.90 9.39
C GLN A 316 -23.74 -7.05 8.44
N ASP A 317 -24.29 -5.93 7.98
CA ASP A 317 -25.30 -5.92 6.93
C ASP A 317 -24.61 -6.13 5.57
N LEU A 318 -24.94 -7.24 4.94
CA LEU A 318 -24.42 -7.65 3.63
C LEU A 318 -25.45 -7.49 2.51
N THR A 319 -26.62 -6.90 2.79
CA THR A 319 -27.71 -6.79 1.82
C THR A 319 -27.23 -6.15 0.52
N HIS A 320 -26.58 -5.01 0.61
CA HIS A 320 -26.05 -4.32 -0.58
C HIS A 320 -24.95 -5.11 -1.30
N VAL A 321 -24.16 -5.90 -0.60
CA VAL A 321 -23.14 -6.78 -1.22
C VAL A 321 -23.79 -7.88 -2.04
N TYR A 322 -24.87 -8.46 -1.55
CA TYR A 322 -25.64 -9.47 -2.29
C TYR A 322 -26.38 -8.87 -3.48
N GLU A 323 -26.98 -7.69 -3.33
CA GLU A 323 -27.61 -6.96 -4.43
C GLU A 323 -26.60 -6.67 -5.55
N LEU A 324 -25.44 -6.13 -5.20
CA LEU A 324 -24.37 -5.85 -6.16
C LEU A 324 -23.84 -7.12 -6.83
N ARG A 325 -23.74 -8.22 -6.09
CA ARG A 325 -23.35 -9.52 -6.64
C ARG A 325 -24.38 -10.00 -7.68
N ASP A 326 -25.65 -9.88 -7.36
CA ASP A 326 -26.73 -10.32 -8.24
C ASP A 326 -26.80 -9.44 -9.51
N GLU A 327 -26.55 -8.12 -9.40
CA GLU A 327 -26.38 -7.20 -10.54
C GLU A 327 -25.20 -7.58 -11.43
N ILE A 328 -24.04 -7.87 -10.81
CA ILE A 328 -22.85 -8.32 -11.54
C ILE A 328 -23.11 -9.64 -12.26
N SER A 329 -23.79 -10.60 -11.62
CA SER A 329 -24.14 -11.86 -12.25
C SER A 329 -25.04 -11.64 -13.47
N ALA A 330 -26.07 -10.82 -13.35
CA ALA A 330 -26.94 -10.47 -14.47
C ALA A 330 -26.20 -9.75 -15.62
N ALA A 331 -25.22 -8.90 -15.28
CA ALA A 331 -24.38 -8.22 -16.28
C ALA A 331 -23.46 -9.22 -17.01
N ILE A 332 -22.91 -10.20 -16.30
CA ILE A 332 -22.07 -11.27 -16.90
C ILE A 332 -22.90 -12.08 -17.89
N ASP A 333 -24.14 -12.46 -17.52
CA ASP A 333 -25.01 -13.23 -18.38
C ASP A 333 -25.35 -12.46 -19.67
N ARG A 334 -25.68 -11.16 -19.56
CA ARG A 334 -25.90 -10.28 -20.74
C ARG A 334 -24.67 -10.18 -21.63
N LEU A 335 -23.51 -9.95 -21.05
CA LEU A 335 -22.26 -9.88 -21.81
C LEU A 335 -21.93 -11.20 -22.51
N SER A 336 -22.23 -12.33 -21.89
CA SER A 336 -22.07 -13.65 -22.50
C SER A 336 -22.99 -13.84 -23.72
N GLU A 337 -24.28 -13.42 -23.63
CA GLU A 337 -25.18 -13.43 -24.74
C GLU A 337 -24.74 -12.52 -25.88
N GLU A 338 -24.34 -11.27 -25.56
CA GLU A 338 -23.84 -10.33 -26.57
C GLU A 338 -22.59 -10.85 -27.27
N ASN A 339 -21.62 -11.41 -26.54
CA ASN A 339 -20.43 -11.99 -27.13
C ASN A 339 -20.76 -13.16 -28.08
N THR A 340 -21.78 -13.97 -27.73
CA THR A 340 -22.23 -15.06 -28.58
C THR A 340 -22.83 -14.51 -29.87
N LEU A 341 -23.69 -13.50 -29.78
CA LEU A 341 -24.26 -12.83 -30.94
C LEU A 341 -23.18 -12.20 -31.86
N ILE A 342 -22.23 -11.47 -31.27
CA ILE A 342 -21.11 -10.87 -32.01
C ILE A 342 -20.29 -11.95 -32.75
N LYS A 343 -20.09 -13.10 -32.10
CA LYS A 343 -19.37 -14.21 -32.72
C LYS A 343 -20.12 -14.73 -33.95
N TYR A 344 -21.43 -14.95 -33.85
CA TYR A 344 -22.26 -15.37 -34.98
C TYR A 344 -22.29 -14.32 -36.10
N GLU A 345 -22.43 -13.03 -35.75
CA GLU A 345 -22.35 -11.95 -36.74
C GLU A 345 -21.02 -11.95 -37.51
N ASN A 346 -19.91 -12.11 -36.80
CA ASN A 346 -18.60 -12.15 -37.41
C ASN A 346 -18.42 -13.37 -38.31
N GLU A 347 -18.96 -14.54 -37.94
CA GLU A 347 -18.95 -15.71 -38.77
C GLU A 347 -19.77 -15.50 -40.05
N ILE A 348 -20.97 -14.89 -39.96
CA ILE A 348 -21.80 -14.55 -41.11
C ILE A 348 -21.11 -13.53 -42.04
N LYS A 349 -20.52 -12.47 -41.45
CA LYS A 349 -19.74 -11.46 -42.20
C LYS A 349 -18.57 -12.10 -42.94
N SER A 350 -17.83 -12.99 -42.27
CA SER A 350 -16.71 -13.71 -42.88
C SER A 350 -17.18 -14.58 -44.07
N ARG A 351 -18.25 -15.34 -43.89
CA ARG A 351 -18.83 -16.16 -44.98
C ARG A 351 -19.29 -15.29 -46.15
N ASN A 352 -20.01 -14.20 -45.86
CA ASN A 352 -20.46 -13.29 -46.93
C ASN A 352 -19.29 -12.62 -47.66
N ALA A 353 -18.21 -12.26 -46.97
CA ALA A 353 -16.98 -11.76 -47.57
C ALA A 353 -16.35 -12.79 -48.49
N GLU A 354 -16.30 -14.07 -48.07
CA GLU A 354 -15.75 -15.16 -48.92
C GLU A 354 -16.63 -15.39 -50.16
N ILE A 355 -17.95 -15.45 -49.99
CA ILE A 355 -18.89 -15.60 -51.10
C ILE A 355 -18.72 -14.44 -52.11
N SER A 356 -18.65 -13.20 -51.58
CA SER A 356 -18.48 -12.00 -52.40
C SER A 356 -17.12 -12.00 -53.16
N ALA A 357 -16.07 -12.45 -52.48
CA ALA A 357 -14.77 -12.59 -53.14
C ALA A 357 -14.77 -13.63 -54.26
N ARG A 358 -15.37 -14.78 -54.01
CA ARG A 358 -15.55 -15.83 -55.06
C ARG A 358 -16.40 -15.33 -56.20
N SER A 359 -17.50 -14.63 -55.93
CA SER A 359 -18.36 -14.09 -56.98
C SER A 359 -17.59 -13.12 -57.87
N ARG A 360 -16.82 -12.19 -57.28
CA ARG A 360 -15.96 -11.26 -58.05
C ARG A 360 -14.92 -11.98 -58.89
N LEU A 361 -14.34 -13.07 -58.38
CA LEU A 361 -13.39 -13.87 -59.12
C LEU A 361 -14.03 -14.49 -60.36
N TYR A 362 -15.20 -15.13 -60.20
CA TYR A 362 -15.92 -15.73 -61.32
C TYR A 362 -16.37 -14.68 -62.36
N GLU A 363 -16.83 -13.51 -61.90
CA GLU A 363 -17.17 -12.39 -62.78
C GLU A 363 -15.94 -11.93 -63.60
N ASN A 364 -14.78 -11.83 -62.93
CA ASN A 364 -13.53 -11.47 -63.62
C ASN A 364 -13.13 -12.53 -64.66
N ILE A 365 -13.19 -13.81 -64.30
CA ILE A 365 -12.87 -14.90 -65.24
C ILE A 365 -13.84 -14.86 -66.43
N ALA A 366 -15.14 -14.70 -66.21
CA ALA A 366 -16.13 -14.59 -67.26
C ALA A 366 -15.82 -13.40 -68.20
N ARG A 367 -15.50 -12.23 -67.64
CA ARG A 367 -15.21 -11.02 -68.39
C ARG A 367 -13.95 -11.19 -69.25
N VAL A 368 -12.88 -11.78 -68.68
CA VAL A 368 -11.58 -11.95 -69.38
C VAL A 368 -11.66 -13.02 -70.47
N THR A 369 -12.52 -14.01 -70.32
CA THR A 369 -12.69 -15.08 -71.30
C THR A 369 -13.85 -14.84 -72.30
N GLN A 370 -14.60 -13.75 -72.15
CA GLN A 370 -15.76 -13.42 -73.01
C GLN A 370 -15.36 -13.32 -74.49
N PRO A 371 -14.26 -12.65 -74.92
CA PRO A 371 -13.91 -12.54 -76.31
C PRO A 371 -13.66 -13.92 -76.96
N GLN A 372 -13.01 -14.85 -76.23
CA GLN A 372 -12.82 -16.22 -76.69
C GLN A 372 -14.14 -17.01 -76.77
N ALA A 373 -15.02 -16.81 -75.78
CA ALA A 373 -16.34 -17.45 -75.78
C ALA A 373 -17.19 -17.00 -76.99
N GLU A 374 -17.12 -15.72 -77.34
CA GLU A 374 -17.77 -15.20 -78.57
C GLU A 374 -17.22 -15.82 -79.83
N LYS A 375 -15.89 -15.93 -79.95
CA LYS A 375 -15.25 -16.62 -81.08
C LYS A 375 -15.58 -18.10 -81.13
N LEU A 376 -15.64 -18.78 -80.00
CA LEU A 376 -16.06 -20.18 -79.96
C LEU A 376 -17.46 -20.34 -80.50
N LYS A 377 -18.41 -19.45 -80.11
CA LYS A 377 -19.78 -19.44 -80.62
C LYS A 377 -19.84 -19.23 -82.12
N GLU A 378 -18.95 -18.32 -82.68
CA GLU A 378 -18.84 -18.11 -84.09
C GLU A 378 -18.40 -19.40 -84.83
N TYR A 379 -17.33 -20.09 -84.36
CA TYR A 379 -16.81 -21.32 -84.99
C TYR A 379 -17.80 -22.49 -84.87
N ILE A 380 -18.59 -22.59 -83.78
CA ILE A 380 -19.67 -23.58 -83.68
C ILE A 380 -20.77 -23.30 -84.75
N GLY A 381 -21.16 -22.05 -84.93
CA GLY A 381 -22.14 -21.66 -85.95
C GLY A 381 -21.65 -21.94 -87.37
N LEU A 382 -20.34 -21.70 -87.61
CA LEU A 382 -19.71 -22.06 -88.94
C LEU A 382 -19.65 -23.56 -89.14
N ALA A 383 -19.40 -24.37 -88.10
CA ALA A 383 -19.42 -25.82 -88.20
C ALA A 383 -20.80 -26.40 -88.53
N GLU A 384 -21.87 -25.72 -88.06
CA GLU A 384 -23.28 -26.11 -88.36
C GLU A 384 -23.66 -25.76 -89.85
N THR A 385 -23.14 -24.64 -90.35
CA THR A 385 -23.60 -24.13 -91.68
C THR A 385 -22.66 -24.56 -92.83
N ASP A 386 -21.38 -24.76 -92.59
CA ASP A 386 -20.38 -25.19 -93.56
C ASP A 386 -19.92 -26.62 -93.33
N LYS A 387 -20.70 -27.58 -93.86
CA LYS A 387 -20.42 -29.02 -93.72
C LYS A 387 -19.20 -29.55 -94.41
N GLU A 388 -18.73 -28.90 -95.46
CA GLU A 388 -17.44 -29.27 -96.14
C GLU A 388 -16.24 -29.05 -95.21
N ASN A 389 -16.24 -27.99 -94.43
CA ASN A 389 -15.18 -27.65 -93.53
C ASN A 389 -15.49 -27.89 -92.08
N GLU A 390 -16.58 -28.64 -91.72
CA GLU A 390 -17.04 -28.91 -90.35
C GLU A 390 -15.89 -29.33 -89.44
N ARG A 391 -15.05 -30.29 -89.85
CA ARG A 391 -13.92 -30.76 -89.02
C ARG A 391 -12.89 -29.67 -88.74
N LYS A 392 -12.67 -28.76 -89.68
CA LYS A 392 -11.78 -27.61 -89.48
C LYS A 392 -12.37 -26.64 -88.43
N TRP A 393 -13.64 -26.29 -88.53
CA TRP A 393 -14.29 -25.39 -87.58
C TRP A 393 -14.37 -25.98 -86.17
N ILE A 394 -14.64 -27.26 -86.00
CA ILE A 394 -14.59 -27.97 -84.73
C ILE A 394 -13.18 -27.98 -84.16
N ALA A 395 -12.16 -28.22 -85.00
CA ALA A 395 -10.77 -28.19 -84.59
C ALA A 395 -10.39 -26.80 -84.08
N PHE A 396 -10.78 -25.72 -84.79
CA PHE A 396 -10.55 -24.35 -84.34
C PHE A 396 -11.31 -24.04 -83.01
N GLY A 397 -12.54 -24.50 -82.91
CA GLY A 397 -13.27 -24.41 -81.66
C GLY A 397 -12.56 -25.08 -80.46
N THR A 398 -11.91 -26.24 -80.74
CA THR A 398 -11.10 -26.95 -79.69
C THR A 398 -9.92 -26.13 -79.22
N VAL A 399 -9.22 -25.40 -80.16
CA VAL A 399 -8.13 -24.48 -79.75
C VAL A 399 -8.66 -23.35 -78.82
N ILE A 400 -9.78 -22.77 -79.23
CA ILE A 400 -10.41 -21.69 -78.36
C ILE A 400 -10.83 -22.22 -77.01
N CYS A 401 -11.41 -23.42 -76.95
CA CYS A 401 -11.73 -24.04 -75.64
C CYS A 401 -10.48 -24.23 -74.79
N ALA A 402 -9.35 -24.63 -75.36
CA ALA A 402 -8.08 -24.74 -74.64
C ALA A 402 -7.61 -23.37 -74.14
N CYS A 403 -7.75 -22.31 -74.94
CA CYS A 403 -7.44 -20.94 -74.51
C CYS A 403 -8.30 -20.52 -73.32
N ILE A 404 -9.64 -20.68 -73.39
CA ILE A 404 -10.58 -20.33 -72.30
C ILE A 404 -10.21 -21.08 -71.03
N LYS A 405 -10.00 -22.39 -71.09
CA LYS A 405 -9.62 -23.22 -69.94
C LYS A 405 -8.34 -22.74 -69.30
N ARG A 406 -7.30 -22.48 -70.12
CA ARG A 406 -5.99 -22.09 -69.60
C ARG A 406 -5.97 -20.65 -69.09
N ARG A 407 -6.75 -19.74 -69.71
CA ARG A 407 -6.97 -18.39 -69.19
C ARG A 407 -7.65 -18.42 -67.84
N ALA A 408 -8.72 -19.18 -67.72
CA ALA A 408 -9.40 -19.31 -66.43
C ALA A 408 -8.53 -19.91 -65.33
N ASN A 409 -7.68 -20.90 -65.66
CA ASN A 409 -6.74 -21.47 -64.70
C ASN A 409 -5.68 -20.45 -64.25
N LEU A 410 -5.11 -19.61 -65.12
CA LEU A 410 -4.18 -18.58 -64.74
C LEU A 410 -4.81 -17.50 -63.87
N GLU A 411 -6.07 -17.12 -64.12
CA GLU A 411 -6.79 -16.18 -63.28
C GLU A 411 -7.07 -16.76 -61.88
N LEU A 412 -7.40 -18.08 -61.78
CA LEU A 412 -7.58 -18.80 -60.51
C LEU A 412 -6.25 -18.85 -59.74
N LEU A 413 -5.15 -19.20 -60.38
CA LEU A 413 -3.80 -19.19 -59.77
C LEU A 413 -3.43 -17.79 -59.25
N GLY A 414 -3.74 -16.74 -60.03
CA GLY A 414 -3.50 -15.36 -59.66
C GLY A 414 -4.33 -14.87 -58.49
N TYR A 415 -5.46 -15.49 -58.17
CA TYR A 415 -6.23 -15.21 -56.98
C TYR A 415 -5.61 -15.83 -55.72
N GLU A 416 -4.94 -17.00 -55.89
CA GLU A 416 -4.32 -17.70 -54.76
C GLU A 416 -2.87 -17.28 -54.48
N LYS A 417 -2.12 -16.90 -55.52
CA LYS A 417 -0.67 -16.66 -55.46
C LYS A 417 -0.23 -15.47 -56.31
N ASP A 418 0.53 -14.57 -55.72
CA ASP A 418 1.15 -13.44 -56.44
C ASP A 418 2.28 -13.87 -57.40
N LEU A 419 2.96 -14.96 -57.09
CA LEU A 419 4.05 -15.55 -57.88
C LEU A 419 3.68 -16.99 -58.26
N ILE A 420 3.89 -17.36 -59.49
CA ILE A 420 3.73 -18.72 -60.01
C ILE A 420 5.00 -19.21 -60.71
N PRO A 421 5.28 -20.52 -60.68
CA PRO A 421 6.35 -21.10 -61.52
C PRO A 421 6.08 -20.81 -63.00
N PHE A 422 7.09 -20.43 -63.75
CA PHE A 422 6.96 -20.20 -65.18
C PHE A 422 6.42 -21.44 -65.92
N GLN A 423 6.65 -22.63 -65.39
CA GLN A 423 6.12 -23.89 -65.88
C GLN A 423 4.59 -23.90 -66.07
N GLU A 424 3.83 -23.22 -65.15
CA GLU A 424 2.35 -23.13 -65.26
C GLU A 424 1.93 -22.36 -66.53
N LEU A 425 2.65 -21.26 -66.85
CA LEU A 425 2.45 -20.54 -68.08
C LEU A 425 2.84 -21.41 -69.32
N GLN A 426 3.98 -22.12 -69.25
CA GLN A 426 4.46 -22.99 -70.29
C GLN A 426 3.49 -24.15 -70.53
N ILE A 427 2.95 -24.77 -69.46
CA ILE A 427 1.93 -25.84 -69.66
C ILE A 427 0.71 -25.25 -70.34
N SER A 428 0.30 -24.04 -69.98
CA SER A 428 -0.86 -23.36 -70.57
C SER A 428 -0.69 -23.11 -72.06
N ILE A 429 0.51 -22.60 -72.47
CA ILE A 429 0.89 -22.37 -73.88
C ILE A 429 1.01 -23.69 -74.63
N ASN A 430 1.67 -24.71 -74.06
CA ASN A 430 1.88 -26.00 -74.71
C ASN A 430 0.58 -26.74 -75.04
N GLU A 431 -0.41 -26.70 -74.15
CA GLU A 431 -1.71 -27.34 -74.43
C GLU A 431 -2.41 -26.69 -75.63
N VAL A 432 -2.39 -25.36 -75.72
CA VAL A 432 -2.95 -24.66 -76.85
C VAL A 432 -2.16 -24.96 -78.10
N ASN A 433 -0.82 -25.00 -78.06
CA ASN A 433 0.06 -25.35 -79.19
C ASN A 433 -0.18 -26.79 -79.70
N ASP A 434 -0.43 -27.71 -78.78
CA ASP A 434 -0.77 -29.11 -79.21
C ASP A 434 -2.13 -29.20 -79.88
N CYS A 435 -3.08 -28.35 -79.51
CA CYS A 435 -4.35 -28.22 -80.23
C CYS A 435 -4.11 -27.60 -81.63
N LEU A 436 -3.22 -26.57 -81.77
CA LEU A 436 -2.88 -25.97 -83.03
C LEU A 436 -2.13 -26.97 -84.00
N LYS A 437 -1.21 -27.80 -83.45
CA LYS A 437 -0.58 -28.87 -84.25
C LYS A 437 -1.58 -29.82 -84.81
N LYS A 438 -2.61 -30.20 -84.04
CA LYS A 438 -3.69 -31.06 -84.53
C LYS A 438 -4.54 -30.42 -85.66
N CYS A 439 -4.55 -29.07 -85.71
CA CYS A 439 -5.16 -28.32 -86.79
C CYS A 439 -4.26 -28.15 -88.04
N GLY A 440 -3.04 -28.71 -88.01
CA GLY A 440 -2.10 -28.65 -89.15
C GLY A 440 -1.16 -27.49 -89.07
N PHE A 441 -1.09 -26.68 -88.06
CA PHE A 441 -0.16 -25.58 -87.91
C PHE A 441 1.20 -26.09 -87.44
N LYS A 442 2.30 -25.55 -88.06
CA LYS A 442 3.64 -25.81 -87.57
C LYS A 442 3.99 -24.89 -86.42
N VAL A 443 4.05 -25.46 -85.24
CA VAL A 443 4.31 -24.70 -83.96
C VAL A 443 5.63 -25.23 -83.38
N VAL A 444 6.51 -24.32 -83.01
CA VAL A 444 7.75 -24.60 -82.29
C VAL A 444 7.67 -24.03 -80.90
N THR A 445 7.89 -24.85 -79.87
CA THR A 445 7.90 -24.46 -78.48
C THR A 445 9.30 -24.45 -77.92
N TRP A 446 9.57 -23.44 -77.11
CA TRP A 446 10.85 -23.25 -76.43
C TRP A 446 10.70 -23.52 -74.97
N THR A 447 11.65 -24.18 -74.35
CA THR A 447 11.64 -24.41 -72.89
C THR A 447 12.53 -23.37 -72.25
N ILE A 448 12.03 -22.68 -71.25
CA ILE A 448 12.77 -21.70 -70.46
C ILE A 448 13.12 -22.34 -69.11
N PRO A 449 14.28 -22.08 -68.50
CA PRO A 449 14.65 -22.62 -67.21
C PRO A 449 13.69 -22.14 -66.08
N GLU A 450 13.56 -22.97 -65.04
CA GLU A 450 12.72 -22.73 -63.88
C GLU A 450 12.97 -21.34 -63.28
N LYS A 451 11.93 -20.49 -63.28
CA LYS A 451 11.90 -19.17 -62.65
C LYS A 451 10.48 -18.86 -62.26
N GLU A 452 10.34 -18.26 -61.09
CA GLU A 452 9.04 -17.71 -60.66
C GLU A 452 8.78 -16.39 -61.38
N ILE A 453 7.54 -16.17 -61.77
CA ILE A 453 7.07 -14.94 -62.41
C ILE A 453 5.81 -14.41 -61.67
N PRO A 454 5.62 -13.09 -61.63
CA PRO A 454 4.35 -12.51 -61.12
C PRO A 454 3.19 -13.02 -61.97
N THR A 455 2.09 -13.42 -61.31
CA THR A 455 0.92 -13.98 -62.00
C THR A 455 0.28 -12.97 -62.95
N ALA A 456 0.32 -11.68 -62.64
CA ALA A 456 -0.14 -10.63 -63.53
C ALA A 456 0.67 -10.60 -64.85
N VAL A 457 2.00 -10.82 -64.81
CA VAL A 457 2.87 -10.90 -65.97
C VAL A 457 2.58 -12.15 -66.80
N ALA A 458 2.35 -13.30 -66.11
CA ALA A 458 1.93 -14.54 -66.80
C ALA A 458 0.60 -14.36 -67.51
N GLY A 459 -0.36 -13.71 -66.91
CA GLY A 459 -1.64 -13.34 -67.49
C GLY A 459 -1.52 -12.45 -68.74
N GLN A 460 -0.63 -11.46 -68.70
CA GLN A 460 -0.34 -10.57 -69.84
C GLN A 460 0.33 -11.31 -71.00
N ILE A 461 1.34 -12.13 -70.72
CA ILE A 461 2.04 -12.94 -71.77
C ILE A 461 1.04 -13.89 -72.41
N PHE A 462 0.23 -14.59 -71.61
CA PHE A 462 -0.81 -15.50 -72.14
C PHE A 462 -1.85 -14.76 -72.96
N SER A 463 -2.27 -13.55 -72.57
CA SER A 463 -3.20 -12.71 -73.35
C SER A 463 -2.64 -12.34 -74.73
N GLN A 464 -1.35 -11.96 -74.79
CA GLN A 464 -0.70 -11.66 -76.05
C GLN A 464 -0.59 -12.94 -76.97
N PHE A 465 -0.28 -14.08 -76.35
CA PHE A 465 -0.28 -15.36 -77.05
C PHE A 465 -1.65 -15.72 -77.62
N GLU A 466 -2.73 -15.58 -76.80
CA GLU A 466 -4.10 -15.79 -77.24
C GLU A 466 -4.50 -14.91 -78.44
N GLN A 467 -4.10 -13.61 -78.40
CA GLN A 467 -4.36 -12.69 -79.53
C GLN A 467 -3.72 -13.17 -80.75
N ALA A 468 -2.41 -13.61 -80.69
CA ALA A 468 -1.70 -14.20 -81.88
C ALA A 468 -2.37 -15.48 -82.37
N VAL A 469 -2.81 -16.35 -81.48
CA VAL A 469 -3.60 -17.57 -81.83
C VAL A 469 -4.89 -17.20 -82.52
N MET A 470 -5.61 -16.25 -82.05
CA MET A 470 -6.91 -15.80 -82.61
C MET A 470 -6.70 -15.24 -84.01
N GLN A 471 -5.61 -14.46 -84.23
CA GLN A 471 -5.28 -13.92 -85.55
C GLN A 471 -4.88 -15.02 -86.48
N LEU A 472 -4.04 -15.97 -86.04
CA LEU A 472 -3.62 -17.13 -86.87
C LEU A 472 -4.80 -17.97 -87.34
N LEU A 473 -5.81 -18.21 -86.42
CA LEU A 473 -7.03 -18.92 -86.79
C LEU A 473 -7.92 -18.12 -87.75
N ALA A 474 -7.91 -16.78 -87.70
CA ALA A 474 -8.61 -15.91 -88.65
C ALA A 474 -8.00 -15.93 -90.03
N ASP A 475 -6.66 -15.89 -90.08
CA ASP A 475 -5.93 -15.91 -91.33
C ASP A 475 -5.92 -17.30 -92.08
N GLY A 476 -6.16 -18.35 -91.28
CA GLY A 476 -6.31 -19.74 -91.75
C GLY A 476 -7.70 -20.13 -92.25
N ARG A 477 -8.62 -19.18 -92.45
CA ARG A 477 -9.98 -19.37 -92.97
C ARG A 477 -10.01 -19.70 -94.45
#